data_dd2d9d9229b8605b188aaf6d746faf34
#
_entry.id   dd2d9d9229b8605b188aaf6d746faf34
#
_cell.length_a   1.000
_cell.length_b   1.000
_cell.length_c   1.000
_cell.angle_alpha   90.00
_cell.angle_beta   90.00
_cell.angle_gamma   90.00
#
_symmetry.space_group_name_H-M   'P 1'
#
loop_
_entity.id
_entity.type
_entity.pdbx_description
1 polymer ?
#
loop_
_entity_poly.entity_id
_entity_poly.type
_entity_poly.pdbx_seq_one_letter_code
_entity_poly.pdbx_strand_id
1 'polypeptide(L)'
;MSASVVEIEKPVVIDRKQNLREHRLYWVGRRTQDVVLSALALVVLSPVMLATAIAIVVDDPSAGPIFSQERIGRDGKPFRFYKFRSMCPNAEAKLDDLLDQNEMDGPVFKIKDDPRITRVGKFIRKTSIDELPQLWNILKGDMSIVGPRPALPREVEQYGDYEKQRLYVTPGLSCYWQIAPHRNDLSFEEWMDLDVKYVKERSFWVDW
;
A
#
# COMPACT_ATOMS: atom_id res chain seq x y z
N MET A 1 -3.81 -28.20 -29.39
CA MET A 1 -3.99 -28.73 -28.03
C MET A 1 -3.25 -27.77 -27.11
N SER A 2 -3.97 -26.83 -26.50
CA SER A 2 -3.42 -25.91 -25.50
C SER A 2 -3.30 -26.69 -24.19
N ALA A 3 -2.07 -26.91 -23.73
CA ALA A 3 -1.83 -27.46 -22.41
C ALA A 3 -2.32 -26.38 -21.42
N SER A 4 -3.42 -26.66 -20.72
CA SER A 4 -3.83 -25.88 -19.57
C SER A 4 -2.71 -26.02 -18.54
N VAL A 5 -1.98 -24.93 -18.32
CA VAL A 5 -1.07 -24.80 -17.18
C VAL A 5 -1.95 -24.94 -15.94
N VAL A 6 -1.83 -26.05 -15.24
CA VAL A 6 -2.43 -26.23 -13.92
C VAL A 6 -1.65 -25.29 -13.02
N GLU A 7 -2.21 -24.14 -12.76
CA GLU A 7 -1.71 -23.19 -11.76
C GLU A 7 -1.82 -23.89 -10.40
N ILE A 8 -0.70 -24.35 -9.87
CA ILE A 8 -0.66 -25.02 -8.56
C ILE A 8 -0.85 -23.92 -7.53
N GLU A 9 -2.07 -23.84 -6.98
CA GLU A 9 -2.41 -22.90 -5.91
C GLU A 9 -1.49 -23.13 -4.70
N LYS A 10 -0.76 -22.09 -4.28
CA LYS A 10 0.13 -22.17 -3.13
C LYS A 10 -0.69 -22.43 -1.85
N PRO A 11 -0.24 -23.33 -0.97
CA PRO A 11 -1.00 -23.68 0.23
C PRO A 11 -1.03 -22.56 1.26
N VAL A 12 -2.06 -22.52 2.10
CA VAL A 12 -2.10 -21.69 3.30
C VAL A 12 -1.01 -22.13 4.27
N VAL A 13 -0.09 -21.22 4.59
CA VAL A 13 1.11 -21.50 5.42
C VAL A 13 1.03 -20.90 6.83
N ILE A 14 0.02 -20.08 7.12
CA ILE A 14 -0.14 -19.39 8.39
C ILE A 14 -1.43 -19.84 9.08
N ASP A 15 -1.32 -20.49 10.26
CA ASP A 15 -2.46 -20.61 11.15
C ASP A 15 -2.78 -19.24 11.76
N ARG A 16 -3.89 -18.64 11.32
CA ARG A 16 -4.31 -17.30 11.74
C ARG A 16 -4.50 -17.19 13.25
N LYS A 17 -5.11 -18.20 13.89
CA LYS A 17 -5.40 -18.18 15.34
C LYS A 17 -4.12 -18.24 16.16
N GLN A 18 -3.22 -19.14 15.79
CA GLN A 18 -1.92 -19.29 16.43
C GLN A 18 -1.10 -18.00 16.25
N ASN A 19 -1.00 -17.50 15.04
CA ASN A 19 -0.25 -16.30 14.70
C ASN A 19 -0.74 -15.06 15.48
N LEU A 20 -2.04 -14.88 15.68
CA LEU A 20 -2.60 -13.79 16.49
C LEU A 20 -2.28 -13.95 17.99
N ARG A 21 -2.24 -15.19 18.53
CA ARG A 21 -1.89 -15.45 19.94
C ARG A 21 -0.42 -15.13 20.22
N GLU A 22 0.46 -15.61 19.37
CA GLU A 22 1.92 -15.45 19.51
C GLU A 22 2.35 -13.99 19.48
N HIS A 23 1.61 -13.13 18.76
CA HIS A 23 1.95 -11.71 18.56
C HIS A 23 1.11 -10.75 19.42
N ARG A 24 0.41 -11.20 20.46
CA ARG A 24 -0.53 -10.33 21.22
C ARG A 24 0.15 -9.11 21.87
N LEU A 25 1.27 -9.31 22.55
CA LEU A 25 2.03 -8.20 23.18
C LEU A 25 2.65 -7.27 22.13
N TYR A 26 3.15 -7.85 21.04
CA TYR A 26 3.65 -7.10 19.91
C TYR A 26 2.59 -6.11 19.36
N TRP A 27 1.32 -6.53 19.24
CA TRP A 27 0.25 -5.65 18.75
C TRP A 27 0.06 -4.40 19.60
N VAL A 28 0.15 -4.51 20.92
CA VAL A 28 0.00 -3.36 21.84
C VAL A 28 1.18 -2.40 21.67
N GLY A 29 2.40 -2.90 21.74
CA GLY A 29 3.60 -2.09 21.54
C GLY A 29 3.64 -1.39 20.19
N ARG A 30 3.34 -2.13 19.13
CA ARG A 30 3.26 -1.61 17.77
C ARG A 30 2.22 -0.50 17.64
N ARG A 31 1.01 -0.70 18.17
CA ARG A 31 -0.04 0.33 18.10
C ARG A 31 0.36 1.62 18.85
N THR A 32 1.01 1.49 20.00
CA THR A 32 1.54 2.66 20.73
C THR A 32 2.57 3.40 19.88
N GLN A 33 3.51 2.67 19.28
CA GLN A 33 4.52 3.24 18.37
C GLN A 33 3.86 3.94 17.17
N ASP A 34 2.91 3.29 16.50
CA ASP A 34 2.17 3.85 15.36
C ASP A 34 1.51 5.19 15.73
N VAL A 35 0.82 5.26 16.86
CA VAL A 35 0.15 6.48 17.33
C VAL A 35 1.15 7.59 17.63
N VAL A 36 2.19 7.28 18.40
CA VAL A 36 3.18 8.29 18.81
C VAL A 36 3.95 8.84 17.60
N LEU A 37 4.47 7.96 16.76
CA LEU A 37 5.27 8.39 15.61
C LEU A 37 4.44 9.08 14.53
N SER A 38 3.22 8.60 14.26
CA SER A 38 2.36 9.26 13.25
C SER A 38 1.85 10.62 13.74
N ALA A 39 1.50 10.77 15.02
CA ALA A 39 1.12 12.06 15.59
C ALA A 39 2.27 13.06 15.55
N LEU A 40 3.48 12.65 15.97
CA LEU A 40 4.67 13.48 15.90
C LEU A 40 5.00 13.87 14.46
N ALA A 41 4.99 12.91 13.53
CA ALA A 41 5.26 13.15 12.11
C ALA A 41 4.24 14.11 11.49
N LEU A 42 2.94 14.00 11.81
CA LEU A 42 1.91 14.92 11.33
C LEU A 42 2.17 16.36 11.79
N VAL A 43 2.63 16.56 13.03
CA VAL A 43 2.98 17.90 13.52
C VAL A 43 4.25 18.43 12.84
N VAL A 44 5.34 17.66 12.86
CA VAL A 44 6.64 18.09 12.34
C VAL A 44 6.60 18.32 10.82
N LEU A 45 5.89 17.47 10.08
CA LEU A 45 5.80 17.54 8.61
C LEU A 45 4.63 18.41 8.11
N SER A 46 3.83 18.99 9.01
CA SER A 46 2.69 19.85 8.62
C SER A 46 3.08 21.02 7.70
N PRO A 47 4.23 21.72 7.85
CA PRO A 47 4.63 22.75 6.91
C PRO A 47 4.90 22.20 5.50
N VAL A 48 5.55 21.04 5.41
CA VAL A 48 5.81 20.35 4.13
C VAL A 48 4.51 19.91 3.49
N MET A 49 3.59 19.36 4.28
CA MET A 49 2.28 18.94 3.80
C MET A 49 1.46 20.13 3.28
N LEU A 50 1.48 21.27 3.97
CA LEU A 50 0.81 22.49 3.53
C LEU A 50 1.42 23.02 2.22
N ALA A 51 2.74 23.12 2.14
CA ALA A 51 3.43 23.55 0.93
C ALA A 51 3.13 22.65 -0.27
N THR A 52 3.11 21.33 -0.04
CA THR A 52 2.73 20.33 -1.06
C THR A 52 1.28 20.51 -1.51
N ALA A 53 0.35 20.70 -0.59
CA ALA A 53 -1.05 20.94 -0.93
C ALA A 53 -1.23 22.17 -1.80
N ILE A 54 -0.54 23.28 -1.45
CA ILE A 54 -0.55 24.52 -2.25
C ILE A 54 0.05 24.26 -3.64
N ALA A 55 1.20 23.61 -3.73
CA ALA A 55 1.85 23.32 -5.00
C ALA A 55 0.95 22.49 -5.95
N ILE A 56 0.24 21.49 -5.41
CA ILE A 56 -0.70 20.65 -6.20
C ILE A 56 -1.86 21.50 -6.74
N VAL A 57 -2.45 22.38 -5.92
CA VAL A 57 -3.57 23.22 -6.33
C VAL A 57 -3.13 24.30 -7.34
N VAL A 58 -1.90 24.80 -7.22
CA VAL A 58 -1.33 25.77 -8.18
C VAL A 58 -1.03 25.09 -9.52
N ASP A 59 -0.50 23.84 -9.51
CA ASP A 59 -0.21 23.06 -10.72
C ASP A 59 -1.48 22.66 -11.47
N ASP A 60 -2.54 22.31 -10.73
CA ASP A 60 -3.85 21.94 -11.29
C ASP A 60 -4.97 22.30 -10.31
N PRO A 61 -5.64 23.45 -10.51
CA PRO A 61 -6.71 23.93 -9.62
C PRO A 61 -8.05 23.20 -9.81
N SER A 62 -8.16 22.29 -10.78
CA SER A 62 -9.43 21.64 -11.14
C SER A 62 -9.91 20.61 -10.09
N ALA A 63 -9.05 20.23 -9.15
CA ALA A 63 -9.41 19.32 -8.05
C ALA A 63 -8.59 19.61 -6.78
N GLY A 64 -9.07 19.07 -5.63
CA GLY A 64 -8.41 19.24 -4.35
C GLY A 64 -7.04 18.54 -4.27
N PRO A 65 -6.19 18.89 -3.27
CA PRO A 65 -4.85 18.34 -3.13
C PRO A 65 -4.81 16.91 -2.61
N ILE A 66 -5.90 16.42 -2.00
CA ILE A 66 -5.99 15.09 -1.42
C ILE A 66 -6.77 14.17 -2.35
N PHE A 67 -6.17 13.04 -2.66
CA PHE A 67 -6.81 11.90 -3.30
C PHE A 67 -7.23 10.89 -2.23
N SER A 68 -8.40 10.30 -2.39
CA SER A 68 -8.86 9.22 -1.52
C SER A 68 -9.46 8.09 -2.34
N GLN A 69 -9.16 6.86 -1.92
CA GLN A 69 -9.60 5.63 -2.57
C GLN A 69 -9.94 4.58 -1.52
N GLU A 70 -10.88 3.71 -1.82
CA GLU A 70 -11.13 2.55 -0.97
C GLU A 70 -10.03 1.51 -1.13
N ARG A 71 -9.57 0.99 0.00
CA ARG A 71 -8.57 -0.08 0.09
C ARG A 71 -9.03 -1.13 1.08
N ILE A 72 -8.51 -2.33 0.92
CA ILE A 72 -8.79 -3.44 1.82
C ILE A 72 -7.69 -3.50 2.89
N GLY A 73 -8.13 -3.46 4.14
CA GLY A 73 -7.30 -3.55 5.32
C GLY A 73 -7.33 -4.93 5.98
N ARG A 74 -6.99 -4.95 7.27
CA ARG A 74 -6.96 -6.16 8.06
C ARG A 74 -8.32 -6.86 8.07
N ASP A 75 -8.28 -8.19 7.94
CA ASP A 75 -9.45 -9.06 7.94
C ASP A 75 -10.44 -8.78 6.81
N GLY A 76 -9.95 -8.21 5.70
CA GLY A 76 -10.78 -7.89 4.53
C GLY A 76 -11.67 -6.65 4.72
N LYS A 77 -11.48 -5.85 5.78
CA LYS A 77 -12.30 -4.69 6.05
C LYS A 77 -11.90 -3.52 5.16
N PRO A 78 -12.85 -2.91 4.42
CA PRO A 78 -12.53 -1.73 3.61
C PRO A 78 -12.28 -0.52 4.49
N PHE A 79 -11.39 0.36 4.03
CA PHE A 79 -11.13 1.66 4.65
C PHE A 79 -10.80 2.71 3.60
N ARG A 80 -10.95 4.00 3.96
CA ARG A 80 -10.59 5.12 3.09
C ARG A 80 -9.11 5.46 3.24
N PHE A 81 -8.36 5.16 2.20
CA PHE A 81 -6.93 5.44 2.07
C PHE A 81 -6.72 6.87 1.55
N TYR A 82 -5.76 7.60 2.09
CA TYR A 82 -5.46 8.98 1.71
C TYR A 82 -4.04 9.13 1.18
N LYS A 83 -3.88 9.95 0.14
CA LYS A 83 -2.58 10.44 -0.32
C LYS A 83 -2.72 11.81 -0.98
N PHE A 84 -1.60 12.51 -1.19
CA PHE A 84 -1.64 13.68 -2.07
C PHE A 84 -1.94 13.28 -3.50
N ARG A 85 -2.70 14.13 -4.18
CA ARG A 85 -3.02 13.97 -5.60
C ARG A 85 -1.77 14.16 -6.45
N SER A 86 -1.31 13.09 -7.06
CA SER A 86 -0.14 13.07 -7.95
C SER A 86 -0.51 12.86 -9.42
N MET A 87 -1.79 12.65 -9.70
CA MET A 87 -2.33 12.42 -11.04
C MET A 87 -3.38 13.46 -11.40
N CYS A 88 -3.64 13.62 -12.71
CA CYS A 88 -4.72 14.47 -13.21
C CYS A 88 -6.09 14.02 -12.67
N PRO A 89 -7.08 14.91 -12.65
CA PRO A 89 -8.46 14.54 -12.35
C PRO A 89 -8.94 13.44 -13.31
N ASN A 90 -9.81 12.57 -12.80
CA ASN A 90 -10.34 11.41 -13.56
C ASN A 90 -9.27 10.42 -14.07
N ALA A 91 -8.11 10.35 -13.40
CA ALA A 91 -7.05 9.40 -13.77
C ALA A 91 -7.53 7.93 -13.67
N GLU A 92 -8.49 7.62 -12.80
CA GLU A 92 -9.08 6.27 -12.71
C GLU A 92 -9.93 5.94 -13.94
N ALA A 93 -10.70 6.90 -14.45
CA ALA A 93 -11.49 6.69 -15.67
C ALA A 93 -10.61 6.46 -16.93
N LYS A 94 -9.37 6.95 -16.91
CA LYS A 94 -8.38 6.74 -17.98
C LYS A 94 -7.59 5.44 -17.82
N LEU A 95 -7.88 4.65 -16.80
CA LEU A 95 -7.12 3.43 -16.53
C LEU A 95 -7.37 2.38 -17.62
N ASP A 96 -8.61 2.23 -18.05
CA ASP A 96 -9.01 1.22 -19.04
C ASP A 96 -8.29 1.41 -20.38
N ASP A 97 -8.04 2.66 -20.77
CA ASP A 97 -7.28 3.01 -21.99
C ASP A 97 -5.79 2.66 -21.89
N LEU A 98 -5.29 2.37 -20.68
CA LEU A 98 -3.88 2.12 -20.40
C LEU A 98 -3.59 0.66 -19.98
N LEU A 99 -4.59 -0.18 -19.86
CA LEU A 99 -4.43 -1.57 -19.39
C LEU A 99 -3.45 -2.36 -20.25
N ASP A 100 -3.45 -2.15 -21.56
CA ASP A 100 -2.54 -2.83 -22.51
C ASP A 100 -1.06 -2.42 -22.32
N GLN A 101 -0.80 -1.33 -21.57
CA GLN A 101 0.56 -0.83 -21.26
C GLN A 101 1.03 -1.29 -19.88
N ASN A 102 0.30 -2.20 -19.22
CA ASN A 102 0.69 -2.69 -17.89
C ASN A 102 2.05 -3.41 -17.96
N GLU A 103 2.99 -2.98 -17.13
CA GLU A 103 4.33 -3.56 -17.01
C GLU A 103 4.42 -4.59 -15.86
N MET A 104 3.33 -4.82 -15.13
CA MET A 104 3.27 -5.73 -13.99
C MET A 104 2.42 -6.94 -14.34
N ASP A 105 2.80 -8.12 -13.86
CA ASP A 105 1.99 -9.33 -13.88
C ASP A 105 0.91 -9.31 -12.78
N GLY A 106 -0.05 -10.22 -12.85
CA GLY A 106 -1.13 -10.35 -11.87
C GLY A 106 -2.11 -9.16 -11.87
N PRO A 107 -2.85 -8.97 -10.76
CA PRO A 107 -3.94 -7.99 -10.69
C PRO A 107 -3.49 -6.54 -10.46
N VAL A 108 -2.19 -6.30 -10.29
CA VAL A 108 -1.61 -4.98 -10.01
C VAL A 108 -1.31 -4.25 -11.30
N PHE A 109 -1.70 -2.98 -11.37
CA PHE A 109 -1.41 -2.11 -12.51
C PHE A 109 -0.23 -1.19 -12.23
N LYS A 110 0.75 -1.16 -13.14
CA LYS A 110 1.94 -0.29 -13.07
C LYS A 110 2.43 0.06 -14.46
N ILE A 111 2.69 1.35 -14.69
CA ILE A 111 3.39 1.89 -15.86
C ILE A 111 4.52 2.78 -15.35
N LYS A 112 5.72 2.64 -15.92
CA LYS A 112 6.91 3.41 -15.54
C LYS A 112 6.74 4.90 -15.84
N ASP A 113 6.29 5.24 -17.04
CA ASP A 113 6.04 6.62 -17.48
C ASP A 113 4.54 6.86 -17.65
N ASP A 114 3.79 6.79 -16.54
CA ASP A 114 2.35 6.95 -16.53
C ASP A 114 1.96 8.39 -16.95
N PRO A 115 1.25 8.56 -18.11
CA PRO A 115 0.90 9.89 -18.65
C PRO A 115 -0.10 10.67 -17.78
N ARG A 116 -0.72 10.02 -16.83
CA ARG A 116 -1.68 10.65 -15.90
C ARG A 116 -1.00 11.46 -14.80
N ILE A 117 0.33 11.27 -14.59
CA ILE A 117 1.06 11.93 -13.51
C ILE A 117 1.33 13.38 -13.86
N THR A 118 0.97 14.32 -12.95
CA THR A 118 1.21 15.77 -13.11
C THR A 118 2.69 16.13 -12.90
N ARG A 119 3.08 17.38 -13.21
CA ARG A 119 4.46 17.85 -12.99
C ARG A 119 4.87 17.79 -11.52
N VAL A 120 4.04 18.35 -10.64
CA VAL A 120 4.22 18.26 -9.19
C VAL A 120 4.11 16.82 -8.73
N GLY A 121 3.20 16.04 -9.33
CA GLY A 121 3.02 14.62 -9.09
C GLY A 121 4.29 13.78 -9.27
N LYS A 122 5.08 14.05 -10.31
CA LYS A 122 6.38 13.39 -10.54
C LYS A 122 7.35 13.62 -9.39
N PHE A 123 7.44 14.85 -8.89
CA PHE A 123 8.31 15.20 -7.78
C PHE A 123 7.89 14.54 -6.47
N ILE A 124 6.60 14.67 -6.08
CA ILE A 124 6.12 14.14 -4.80
C ILE A 124 6.14 12.61 -4.75
N ARG A 125 5.94 11.92 -5.90
CA ARG A 125 6.10 10.46 -6.00
C ARG A 125 7.56 10.02 -5.88
N LYS A 126 8.48 10.74 -6.50
CA LYS A 126 9.92 10.45 -6.41
C LYS A 126 10.44 10.59 -4.97
N THR A 127 9.88 11.51 -4.20
CA THR A 127 10.25 11.79 -2.80
C THR A 127 9.36 11.10 -1.78
N SER A 128 8.35 10.33 -2.22
CA SER A 128 7.32 9.70 -1.39
C SER A 128 6.53 10.68 -0.51
N ILE A 129 6.59 11.98 -0.80
CA ILE A 129 5.81 13.02 -0.10
C ILE A 129 4.31 12.80 -0.32
N ASP A 130 3.91 12.23 -1.46
CA ASP A 130 2.52 11.91 -1.76
C ASP A 130 1.90 10.93 -0.76
N GLU A 131 2.69 10.19 -0.01
CA GLU A 131 2.23 9.22 0.98
C GLU A 131 2.03 9.81 2.39
N LEU A 132 2.46 11.06 2.66
CA LEU A 132 2.35 11.67 4.00
C LEU A 132 0.90 11.68 4.56
N PRO A 133 -0.17 11.88 3.78
CA PRO A 133 -1.53 11.80 4.32
C PRO A 133 -1.91 10.44 4.89
N GLN A 134 -1.18 9.36 4.57
CA GLN A 134 -1.38 8.03 5.18
C GLN A 134 -1.03 8.01 6.67
N LEU A 135 -0.24 8.98 7.17
CA LEU A 135 -0.01 9.16 8.61
C LEU A 135 -1.34 9.32 9.37
N TRP A 136 -2.35 9.93 8.74
CA TRP A 136 -3.69 10.00 9.31
C TRP A 136 -4.37 8.63 9.38
N ASN A 137 -4.21 7.78 8.35
CA ASN A 137 -4.70 6.40 8.39
C ASN A 137 -4.01 5.59 9.50
N ILE A 138 -2.70 5.82 9.71
CA ILE A 138 -1.95 5.17 10.79
C ILE A 138 -2.45 5.64 12.16
N LEU A 139 -2.64 6.93 12.33
CA LEU A 139 -3.15 7.50 13.58
C LEU A 139 -4.55 6.97 13.92
N LYS A 140 -5.43 6.81 12.93
CA LYS A 140 -6.75 6.19 13.09
C LYS A 140 -6.70 4.69 13.40
N GLY A 141 -5.68 3.98 12.93
CA GLY A 141 -5.52 2.54 13.07
C GLY A 141 -5.97 1.72 11.86
N ASP A 142 -6.31 2.37 10.76
CA ASP A 142 -6.59 1.71 9.47
C ASP A 142 -5.30 1.09 8.89
N MET A 143 -4.16 1.76 9.16
CA MET A 143 -2.81 1.37 8.74
C MET A 143 -1.83 1.36 9.91
N SER A 144 -0.64 0.85 9.66
CA SER A 144 0.53 0.89 10.51
C SER A 144 1.73 1.46 9.74
N ILE A 145 2.82 1.78 10.43
CA ILE A 145 4.07 2.19 9.77
C ILE A 145 4.63 1.05 8.92
N VAL A 146 4.68 -0.16 9.48
CA VAL A 146 5.18 -1.34 8.76
C VAL A 146 4.04 -2.34 8.52
N GLY A 147 3.96 -2.92 7.33
CA GLY A 147 2.94 -3.91 6.97
C GLY A 147 2.74 -4.01 5.45
N PRO A 148 2.05 -5.03 4.99
CA PRO A 148 1.72 -5.21 3.58
C PRO A 148 1.00 -3.97 3.01
N ARG A 149 1.31 -3.60 1.77
CA ARG A 149 0.60 -2.49 1.11
C ARG A 149 -0.90 -2.77 1.07
N PRO A 150 -1.77 -1.79 1.39
CA PRO A 150 -3.21 -1.98 1.30
C PRO A 150 -3.63 -2.19 -0.16
N ALA A 151 -4.29 -3.34 -0.42
CA ALA A 151 -4.73 -3.74 -1.74
C ALA A 151 -6.01 -3.02 -2.18
N LEU A 152 -6.24 -2.94 -3.48
CA LEU A 152 -7.52 -2.52 -4.04
C LEU A 152 -8.57 -3.64 -3.89
N PRO A 153 -9.87 -3.30 -3.77
CA PRO A 153 -10.94 -4.32 -3.77
C PRO A 153 -10.82 -5.29 -4.95
N ARG A 154 -10.65 -4.77 -6.17
CA ARG A 154 -10.50 -5.57 -7.40
C ARG A 154 -9.27 -6.49 -7.41
N GLU A 155 -8.20 -6.12 -6.70
CA GLU A 155 -7.02 -6.97 -6.53
C GLU A 155 -7.35 -8.15 -5.61
N VAL A 156 -8.02 -7.86 -4.48
CA VAL A 156 -8.40 -8.89 -3.49
C VAL A 156 -9.41 -9.89 -4.03
N GLU A 157 -10.29 -9.47 -4.94
CA GLU A 157 -11.24 -10.36 -5.62
C GLU A 157 -10.53 -11.45 -6.44
N GLN A 158 -9.31 -11.19 -6.90
CA GLN A 158 -8.49 -12.12 -7.68
C GLN A 158 -7.52 -12.94 -6.82
N TYR A 159 -7.44 -12.68 -5.50
CA TYR A 159 -6.54 -13.40 -4.60
C TYR A 159 -7.04 -14.80 -4.31
N GLY A 160 -6.14 -15.78 -4.44
CA GLY A 160 -6.29 -17.11 -3.87
C GLY A 160 -6.14 -17.11 -2.34
N ASP A 161 -6.23 -18.29 -1.75
CA ASP A 161 -6.11 -18.42 -0.29
C ASP A 161 -4.71 -18.12 0.23
N TYR A 162 -3.69 -18.27 -0.60
CA TYR A 162 -2.31 -17.91 -0.27
C TYR A 162 -2.15 -16.39 -0.10
N GLU A 163 -2.55 -15.62 -1.10
CA GLU A 163 -2.43 -14.15 -1.11
C GLU A 163 -3.31 -13.51 -0.03
N LYS A 164 -4.47 -14.06 0.26
CA LYS A 164 -5.37 -13.58 1.32
C LYS A 164 -4.72 -13.58 2.71
N GLN A 165 -3.66 -14.36 2.93
CA GLN A 165 -2.94 -14.38 4.22
C GLN A 165 -2.29 -13.02 4.56
N ARG A 166 -1.96 -12.20 3.56
CA ARG A 166 -1.46 -10.84 3.79
C ARG A 166 -2.47 -9.94 4.52
N LEU A 167 -3.76 -10.27 4.43
CA LEU A 167 -4.84 -9.53 5.10
C LEU A 167 -5.00 -9.91 6.59
N TYR A 168 -4.22 -10.85 7.12
CA TYR A 168 -4.28 -11.20 8.55
C TYR A 168 -3.71 -10.12 9.46
N VAL A 169 -3.01 -9.15 8.90
CA VAL A 169 -2.39 -8.04 9.63
C VAL A 169 -2.88 -6.69 9.12
N THR A 170 -2.69 -5.65 9.92
CA THR A 170 -2.94 -4.27 9.51
C THR A 170 -1.97 -3.91 8.38
N PRO A 171 -2.44 -3.35 7.25
CA PRO A 171 -1.57 -2.91 6.17
C PRO A 171 -0.65 -1.76 6.62
N GLY A 172 0.45 -1.56 5.93
CA GLY A 172 1.47 -0.60 6.31
C GLY A 172 1.86 0.39 5.22
N LEU A 173 2.62 1.39 5.65
CA LEU A 173 3.27 2.38 4.80
C LEU A 173 4.52 1.77 4.15
N SER A 174 5.23 0.89 4.85
CA SER A 174 6.43 0.20 4.38
C SER A 174 6.35 -1.31 4.66
N CYS A 175 7.02 -2.12 3.83
CA CYS A 175 7.11 -3.57 3.99
C CYS A 175 8.38 -4.10 3.29
N TYR A 176 8.65 -5.41 3.43
CA TYR A 176 9.84 -6.07 2.88
C TYR A 176 10.07 -5.81 1.39
N TRP A 177 9.04 -5.87 0.56
CA TRP A 177 9.18 -5.64 -0.87
C TRP A 177 9.61 -4.19 -1.21
N GLN A 178 9.22 -3.20 -0.40
CA GLN A 178 9.59 -1.79 -0.63
C GLN A 178 11.06 -1.50 -0.35
N ILE A 179 11.68 -2.27 0.55
CA ILE A 179 13.11 -2.18 0.89
C ILE A 179 13.96 -3.21 0.14
N ALA A 180 13.34 -4.10 -0.63
CA ALA A 180 14.05 -5.12 -1.40
C ALA A 180 14.92 -4.47 -2.49
N PRO A 181 16.13 -5.00 -2.74
CA PRO A 181 16.89 -4.67 -3.94
C PRO A 181 16.03 -4.96 -5.18
N HIS A 182 16.09 -4.07 -6.17
CA HIS A 182 15.32 -4.23 -7.42
C HIS A 182 13.79 -4.34 -7.24
N ARG A 183 13.24 -3.66 -6.23
CA ARG A 183 11.80 -3.67 -5.90
C ARG A 183 10.86 -3.42 -7.08
N ASN A 184 11.38 -2.80 -8.15
CA ASN A 184 10.60 -2.49 -9.36
C ASN A 184 10.49 -3.67 -10.32
N ASP A 185 11.33 -4.67 -10.16
CA ASP A 185 11.46 -5.84 -11.05
C ASP A 185 10.85 -7.10 -10.41
N LEU A 186 10.28 -6.97 -9.19
CA LEU A 186 9.61 -8.07 -8.50
C LEU A 186 8.34 -8.48 -9.25
N SER A 187 8.16 -9.77 -9.46
CA SER A 187 6.90 -10.35 -9.92
C SER A 187 5.81 -10.21 -8.84
N PHE A 188 4.55 -10.36 -9.24
CA PHE A 188 3.44 -10.38 -8.29
C PHE A 188 3.60 -11.50 -7.25
N GLU A 189 4.05 -12.67 -7.68
CA GLU A 189 4.27 -13.82 -6.80
C GLU A 189 5.36 -13.54 -5.76
N GLU A 190 6.52 -13.03 -6.17
CA GLU A 190 7.62 -12.65 -5.26
C GLU A 190 7.18 -11.59 -4.26
N TRP A 191 6.37 -10.63 -4.71
CA TRP A 191 5.81 -9.63 -3.81
C TRP A 191 4.89 -10.27 -2.75
N MET A 192 3.98 -11.17 -3.17
CA MET A 192 3.10 -11.88 -2.23
C MET A 192 3.89 -12.74 -1.24
N ASP A 193 4.96 -13.40 -1.69
CA ASP A 193 5.83 -14.18 -0.82
C ASP A 193 6.49 -13.30 0.25
N LEU A 194 6.95 -12.11 -0.09
CA LEU A 194 7.50 -11.15 0.86
C LEU A 194 6.46 -10.65 1.87
N ASP A 195 5.23 -10.41 1.43
CA ASP A 195 4.15 -9.99 2.32
C ASP A 195 3.73 -11.12 3.28
N VAL A 196 3.60 -12.37 2.79
CA VAL A 196 3.30 -13.54 3.63
C VAL A 196 4.45 -13.82 4.61
N LYS A 197 5.70 -13.70 4.15
CA LYS A 197 6.88 -13.80 5.01
C LYS A 197 6.82 -12.79 6.15
N TYR A 198 6.52 -11.51 5.86
CA TYR A 198 6.35 -10.49 6.89
C TYR A 198 5.25 -10.87 7.90
N VAL A 199 4.09 -11.32 7.44
CA VAL A 199 3.00 -11.75 8.33
C VAL A 199 3.44 -12.86 9.29
N LYS A 200 4.34 -13.75 8.85
CA LYS A 200 4.86 -14.86 9.64
C LYS A 200 5.94 -14.40 10.64
N GLU A 201 6.86 -13.56 10.20
CA GLU A 201 8.09 -13.24 10.96
C GLU A 201 7.98 -11.94 11.78
N ARG A 202 6.91 -11.17 11.61
CA ARG A 202 6.76 -9.84 12.21
C ARG A 202 7.03 -9.86 13.71
N SER A 203 7.81 -8.90 14.12
CA SER A 203 8.14 -8.65 15.52
C SER A 203 8.56 -7.20 15.67
N PHE A 204 8.72 -6.74 16.92
CA PHE A 204 9.21 -5.39 17.18
C PHE A 204 10.57 -5.13 16.49
N TRP A 205 11.44 -6.11 16.47
CA TRP A 205 12.78 -6.00 15.85
C TRP A 205 12.73 -6.02 14.32
N VAL A 206 11.82 -6.79 13.76
CA VAL A 206 11.60 -6.84 12.30
C VAL A 206 11.06 -5.52 11.79
N ASP A 207 10.15 -4.87 12.51
CA ASP A 207 9.59 -3.58 12.12
C ASP A 207 10.65 -2.45 12.15
N TRP A 208 11.65 -2.54 13.05
CA TRP A 208 12.77 -1.60 13.14
C TRP A 208 13.89 -1.91 12.18
#